data_ebdca74138e5d16f5ce89d7cf6965eec
#
_entry.id   ebdca74138e5d16f5ce89d7cf6965eec
#
_cell.length_a   1.000
_cell.length_b   1.000
_cell.length_c   1.000
_cell.angle_alpha   90.00
_cell.angle_beta   90.00
_cell.angle_gamma   90.00
#
_symmetry.space_group_name_H-M   'P 1'
#
loop_
_entity.id
_entity.type
_entity.pdbx_description
1 polymer ?
#
loop_
_entity_poly.entity_id
_entity_poly.type
_entity_poly.pdbx_seq_one_letter_code
_entity_poly.pdbx_strand_id
1 'polypeptide(L)'
;QGPAGIKRALKRLSTEARNCITIENDENKWGIDSSLELEKDVALVLDIHHHWCNSAGEYIKPTDDRVKRVIDSWRGVRPAMHYSVSREDILIGHSTTELPDFGSLLDKGFKKAKLRAHSDFMWNTAVNEWASTFRKDFDIMVEAKAKNLASIPFEESYDK
;
A
#
# COMPACT_ATOMS: atom_id res chain seq x y z
N GLN A 1 6.64 -12.56 14.36
CA GLN A 1 8.09 -12.50 14.67
C GLN A 1 8.73 -11.14 14.35
N GLY A 2 8.09 -10.30 13.56
CA GLY A 2 8.55 -8.97 13.19
C GLY A 2 9.91 -8.93 12.45
N PRO A 3 10.46 -7.73 12.24
CA PRO A 3 11.69 -7.54 11.45
C PRO A 3 12.87 -8.39 11.94
N ALA A 4 13.08 -8.49 13.24
CA ALA A 4 14.17 -9.31 13.80
C ALA A 4 14.05 -10.80 13.45
N GLY A 5 12.82 -11.34 13.41
CA GLY A 5 12.57 -12.72 13.00
C GLY A 5 12.86 -12.93 11.51
N ILE A 6 12.46 -11.97 10.68
CA ILE A 6 12.73 -11.97 9.24
C ILE A 6 14.24 -11.92 8.98
N LYS A 7 14.98 -11.02 9.63
CA LYS A 7 16.44 -10.94 9.52
C LYS A 7 17.13 -12.27 9.84
N ARG A 8 16.67 -12.98 10.88
CA ARG A 8 17.21 -14.31 11.20
C ARG A 8 16.90 -15.35 10.12
N ALA A 9 15.70 -15.32 9.55
CA ALA A 9 15.30 -16.22 8.49
C ALA A 9 16.10 -15.98 7.20
N LEU A 10 16.27 -14.71 6.79
CA LEU A 10 17.02 -14.31 5.60
C LEU A 10 18.48 -14.79 5.61
N LYS A 11 19.12 -14.85 6.79
CA LYS A 11 20.48 -15.36 6.93
C LYS A 11 20.64 -16.85 6.57
N ARG A 12 19.52 -17.59 6.51
CA ARG A 12 19.50 -19.03 6.19
C ARG A 12 19.28 -19.29 4.69
N LEU A 13 19.04 -18.26 3.91
CA LEU A 13 18.75 -18.34 2.48
C LEU A 13 20.03 -18.09 1.66
N SER A 14 20.09 -18.67 0.47
CA SER A 14 21.08 -18.28 -0.53
C SER A 14 20.88 -16.84 -0.97
N THR A 15 21.90 -16.24 -1.60
CA THR A 15 21.82 -14.89 -2.15
C THR A 15 20.71 -14.79 -3.20
N GLU A 16 20.61 -15.79 -4.08
CA GLU A 16 19.60 -15.85 -5.14
C GLU A 16 18.18 -15.89 -4.55
N ALA A 17 17.96 -16.78 -3.57
CA ALA A 17 16.66 -16.88 -2.89
C ALA A 17 16.29 -15.58 -2.18
N ARG A 18 17.26 -14.92 -1.54
CA ARG A 18 17.05 -13.65 -0.85
C ARG A 18 16.70 -12.52 -1.81
N ASN A 19 17.31 -12.50 -3.01
CA ASN A 19 17.01 -11.51 -4.03
C ASN A 19 15.61 -11.66 -4.67
N CYS A 20 14.95 -12.80 -4.46
CA CYS A 20 13.58 -13.06 -4.91
C CYS A 20 12.52 -12.71 -3.84
N ILE A 21 12.93 -12.22 -2.67
CA ILE A 21 12.01 -11.90 -1.57
C ILE A 21 11.81 -10.41 -1.48
N THR A 22 10.56 -10.00 -1.38
CA THR A 22 10.15 -8.66 -0.98
C THR A 22 9.37 -8.71 0.33
N ILE A 23 9.36 -7.62 1.07
CA ILE A 23 8.57 -7.47 2.30
C ILE A 23 7.67 -6.25 2.15
N GLU A 24 6.40 -6.45 2.45
CA GLU A 24 5.36 -5.44 2.43
C GLU A 24 5.03 -4.95 3.84
N ASN A 25 4.64 -3.69 3.99
CA ASN A 25 4.08 -3.17 5.22
C ASN A 25 2.64 -3.67 5.43
N ASP A 26 2.30 -4.07 6.65
CA ASP A 26 0.95 -4.54 6.96
C ASP A 26 0.05 -3.44 7.58
N GLU A 27 -1.25 -3.68 7.53
CA GLU A 27 -2.27 -2.75 7.97
C GLU A 27 -2.51 -2.73 9.50
N ASN A 28 -1.85 -3.62 10.26
CA ASN A 28 -2.12 -3.78 11.69
C ASN A 28 -0.92 -3.51 12.59
N LYS A 29 0.14 -4.31 12.46
CA LYS A 29 1.22 -4.40 13.43
C LYS A 29 2.56 -3.94 12.89
N TRP A 30 2.87 -4.29 11.65
CA TRP A 30 4.18 -4.09 11.04
C TRP A 30 4.08 -3.07 9.91
N GLY A 31 3.79 -1.81 10.27
CA GLY A 31 3.69 -0.71 9.33
C GLY A 31 5.02 -0.37 8.64
N ILE A 32 5.00 0.71 7.86
CA ILE A 32 6.14 1.12 7.02
C ILE A 32 7.45 1.25 7.83
N ASP A 33 7.40 1.84 9.03
CA ASP A 33 8.61 2.03 9.84
C ASP A 33 9.25 0.69 10.25
N SER A 34 8.43 -0.32 10.54
CA SER A 34 8.91 -1.66 10.82
C SER A 34 9.51 -2.33 9.58
N SER A 35 8.91 -2.13 8.41
CA SER A 35 9.44 -2.66 7.15
C SER A 35 10.78 -2.02 6.79
N LEU A 36 10.94 -0.72 7.05
CA LEU A 36 12.20 0.02 6.83
C LEU A 36 13.39 -0.50 7.64
N GLU A 37 13.16 -1.24 8.73
CA GLU A 37 14.25 -1.93 9.41
C GLU A 37 14.94 -3.00 8.52
N LEU A 38 14.26 -3.43 7.45
CA LEU A 38 14.72 -4.47 6.51
C LEU A 38 15.26 -3.91 5.19
N GLU A 39 15.27 -2.58 4.98
CA GLU A 39 15.61 -1.92 3.72
C GLU A 39 16.98 -2.31 3.13
N LYS A 40 17.92 -2.69 4.01
CA LYS A 40 19.26 -3.15 3.61
C LYS A 40 19.33 -4.64 3.29
N ASP A 41 18.34 -5.39 3.70
CA ASP A 41 18.31 -6.85 3.57
C ASP A 41 17.51 -7.31 2.35
N VAL A 42 16.36 -6.67 2.08
CA VAL A 42 15.43 -7.04 0.99
C VAL A 42 14.79 -5.80 0.38
N ALA A 43 14.23 -5.93 -0.83
CA ALA A 43 13.40 -4.90 -1.43
C ALA A 43 12.05 -4.81 -0.70
N LEU A 44 11.57 -3.58 -0.49
CA LEU A 44 10.33 -3.32 0.24
C LEU A 44 9.20 -2.95 -0.74
N VAL A 45 8.04 -3.54 -0.55
CA VAL A 45 6.82 -3.17 -1.27
C VAL A 45 6.04 -2.21 -0.37
N LEU A 46 5.71 -1.03 -0.90
CA LEU A 46 4.84 -0.06 -0.23
C LEU A 46 3.39 -0.39 -0.57
N ASP A 47 2.59 -0.81 0.41
CA ASP A 47 1.14 -0.77 0.29
C ASP A 47 0.61 0.51 0.97
N ILE A 48 0.06 1.41 0.16
CA ILE A 48 -0.44 2.71 0.63
C ILE A 48 -1.77 2.60 1.36
N HIS A 49 -2.58 1.60 1.06
CA HIS A 49 -3.83 1.34 1.78
C HIS A 49 -3.56 0.72 3.17
N HIS A 50 -2.63 -0.23 3.25
CA HIS A 50 -2.15 -0.74 4.53
C HIS A 50 -1.56 0.36 5.39
N HIS A 51 -0.76 1.25 4.79
CA HIS A 51 -0.23 2.40 5.51
C HIS A 51 -1.34 3.30 6.05
N TRP A 52 -2.32 3.68 5.22
CA TRP A 52 -3.48 4.47 5.64
C TRP A 52 -4.22 3.82 6.83
N CYS A 53 -4.43 2.51 6.80
CA CYS A 53 -5.05 1.78 7.91
C CYS A 53 -4.17 1.75 9.17
N ASN A 54 -2.86 1.52 9.01
CA ASN A 54 -1.92 1.37 10.12
C ASN A 54 -1.67 2.70 10.83
N SER A 55 -1.49 3.77 10.07
CA SER A 55 -1.22 5.13 10.55
C SER A 55 -2.44 5.90 11.07
N ALA A 56 -3.63 5.27 11.05
CA ALA A 56 -4.91 5.91 11.36
C ALA A 56 -5.26 7.08 10.42
N GLY A 57 -4.99 6.92 9.12
CA GLY A 57 -5.52 7.80 8.08
C GLY A 57 -4.49 8.70 7.39
N GLU A 58 -3.19 8.48 7.58
CA GLU A 58 -2.18 9.25 6.86
C GLU A 58 -2.20 8.93 5.35
N TYR A 59 -2.44 9.95 4.54
CA TYR A 59 -2.22 9.91 3.09
C TYR A 59 -0.76 10.25 2.80
N ILE A 60 0.13 9.26 2.91
CA ILE A 60 1.58 9.41 2.67
C ILE A 60 1.83 9.98 1.27
N LYS A 61 2.84 10.84 1.13
CA LYS A 61 3.18 11.49 -0.14
C LYS A 61 4.36 10.80 -0.82
N PRO A 62 4.44 10.84 -2.17
CA PRO A 62 5.62 10.32 -2.89
C PRO A 62 6.94 10.96 -2.46
N THR A 63 6.89 12.19 -1.93
CA THR A 63 8.07 12.95 -1.47
C THR A 63 8.49 12.64 -0.03
N ASP A 64 7.78 11.77 0.67
CA ASP A 64 8.10 11.38 2.04
C ASP A 64 9.43 10.59 2.08
N ASP A 65 10.27 10.87 3.07
CA ASP A 65 11.57 10.20 3.22
C ASP A 65 11.44 8.67 3.38
N ARG A 66 10.35 8.19 3.98
CA ARG A 66 10.05 6.75 4.08
C ARG A 66 9.83 6.12 2.71
N VAL A 67 9.13 6.83 1.81
CA VAL A 67 8.89 6.40 0.42
C VAL A 67 10.21 6.34 -0.34
N LYS A 68 11.07 7.35 -0.20
CA LYS A 68 12.41 7.35 -0.79
C LYS A 68 13.23 6.15 -0.33
N ARG A 69 13.22 5.83 0.94
CA ARG A 69 13.93 4.66 1.49
C ARG A 69 13.38 3.33 0.95
N VAL A 70 12.05 3.24 0.73
CA VAL A 70 11.44 2.09 0.02
C VAL A 70 12.02 1.98 -1.39
N ILE A 71 12.04 3.07 -2.16
CA ILE A 71 12.62 3.10 -3.52
C ILE A 71 14.10 2.66 -3.50
N ASP A 72 14.90 3.21 -2.60
CA ASP A 72 16.32 2.89 -2.47
C ASP A 72 16.57 1.39 -2.14
N SER A 73 15.63 0.73 -1.44
CA SER A 73 15.71 -0.70 -1.13
C SER A 73 15.72 -1.60 -2.37
N TRP A 74 15.21 -1.11 -3.51
CA TRP A 74 15.16 -1.82 -4.79
C TRP A 74 16.47 -1.72 -5.60
N ARG A 75 17.46 -0.98 -5.09
CA ARG A 75 18.84 -0.94 -5.64
C ARG A 75 18.88 -0.60 -7.13
N GLY A 76 18.07 0.37 -7.56
CA GLY A 76 18.01 0.84 -8.95
C GLY A 76 17.05 0.07 -9.86
N VAL A 77 16.40 -0.99 -9.36
CA VAL A 77 15.26 -1.61 -10.05
C VAL A 77 14.01 -0.78 -9.74
N ARG A 78 13.14 -0.59 -10.74
CA ARG A 78 11.89 0.12 -10.54
C ARG A 78 11.02 -0.62 -9.50
N PRO A 79 10.62 0.03 -8.41
CA PRO A 79 9.87 -0.62 -7.34
C PRO A 79 8.42 -0.91 -7.74
N ALA A 80 7.88 -2.00 -7.22
CA ALA A 80 6.44 -2.23 -7.19
C ALA A 80 5.84 -1.70 -5.88
N MET A 81 4.61 -1.20 -5.96
CA MET A 81 3.78 -0.87 -4.82
C MET A 81 2.40 -1.49 -4.96
N HIS A 82 1.70 -1.68 -3.83
CA HIS A 82 0.32 -2.12 -3.83
C HIS A 82 -0.64 -0.96 -3.57
N TYR A 83 -1.80 -1.04 -4.20
CA TYR A 83 -2.86 -0.08 -4.06
C TYR A 83 -4.21 -0.78 -4.00
N SER A 84 -4.97 -0.47 -2.98
CA SER A 84 -6.38 -0.85 -2.84
C SER A 84 -7.19 0.30 -2.24
N VAL A 85 -8.51 0.16 -2.24
CA VAL A 85 -9.44 1.10 -1.61
C VAL A 85 -10.42 0.32 -0.73
N SER A 86 -10.87 0.93 0.37
CA SER A 86 -11.91 0.35 1.23
C SER A 86 -13.17 0.04 0.42
N ARG A 87 -13.87 -1.02 0.80
CA ARG A 87 -15.07 -1.49 0.09
C ARG A 87 -16.16 -0.43 0.00
N GLU A 88 -16.70 -0.25 -1.20
CA GLU A 88 -17.80 0.66 -1.46
C GLU A 88 -19.06 0.31 -0.64
N ASP A 89 -19.38 -0.99 -0.50
CA ASP A 89 -20.53 -1.46 0.27
C ASP A 89 -20.37 -1.28 1.80
N ILE A 90 -19.16 -0.99 2.27
CA ILE A 90 -18.89 -0.57 3.65
C ILE A 90 -19.07 0.95 3.78
N LEU A 91 -18.57 1.73 2.81
CA LEU A 91 -18.63 3.19 2.81
C LEU A 91 -19.87 3.73 2.06
N ILE A 92 -21.03 3.10 2.24
CA ILE A 92 -22.27 3.52 1.58
C ILE A 92 -22.55 5.00 1.85
N GLY A 93 -22.75 5.76 0.77
CA GLY A 93 -23.06 7.20 0.83
C GLY A 93 -21.82 8.09 1.02
N HIS A 94 -20.61 7.54 1.07
CA HIS A 94 -19.40 8.34 0.99
C HIS A 94 -19.22 8.91 -0.43
N SER A 95 -18.80 10.17 -0.54
CA SER A 95 -18.53 10.79 -1.83
C SER A 95 -17.43 10.03 -2.58
N THR A 96 -17.63 9.80 -3.86
CA THR A 96 -16.62 9.18 -4.74
C THR A 96 -15.45 10.12 -5.07
N THR A 97 -15.58 11.41 -4.77
CA THR A 97 -14.61 12.47 -5.10
C THR A 97 -13.92 13.06 -3.86
N GLU A 98 -14.14 12.46 -2.69
CA GLU A 98 -13.54 12.90 -1.43
C GLU A 98 -12.71 11.78 -0.82
N LEU A 99 -11.56 12.15 -0.22
CA LEU A 99 -10.74 11.22 0.52
C LEU A 99 -11.46 10.78 1.80
N PRO A 100 -11.57 9.48 2.09
CA PRO A 100 -12.11 9.01 3.35
C PRO A 100 -11.26 9.48 4.54
N ASP A 101 -11.89 10.16 5.50
CA ASP A 101 -11.24 10.55 6.75
C ASP A 101 -11.37 9.42 7.79
N PHE A 102 -10.24 8.81 8.14
CA PHE A 102 -10.18 7.63 9.00
C PHE A 102 -10.78 7.87 10.38
N GLY A 103 -10.46 9.03 10.99
CA GLY A 103 -10.97 9.39 12.31
C GLY A 103 -12.49 9.56 12.29
N SER A 104 -13.00 10.34 11.35
CA SER A 104 -14.46 10.54 11.19
C SER A 104 -15.21 9.24 10.91
N LEU A 105 -14.60 8.30 10.18
CA LEU A 105 -15.20 6.99 9.95
C LEU A 105 -15.29 6.17 11.25
N LEU A 106 -14.23 6.18 12.07
CA LEU A 106 -14.28 5.51 13.39
C LEU A 106 -15.33 6.15 14.31
N ASP A 107 -15.43 7.48 14.33
CA ASP A 107 -16.42 8.23 15.14
C ASP A 107 -17.85 7.90 14.70
N LYS A 108 -18.08 7.61 13.43
CA LYS A 108 -19.34 7.11 12.87
C LYS A 108 -19.59 5.63 13.16
N GLY A 109 -18.70 4.95 13.88
CA GLY A 109 -18.85 3.55 14.29
C GLY A 109 -18.30 2.52 13.31
N PHE A 110 -17.60 2.92 12.24
CA PHE A 110 -16.91 1.96 11.37
C PHE A 110 -15.78 1.25 12.11
N LYS A 111 -15.65 -0.05 11.90
CA LYS A 111 -14.57 -0.82 12.51
C LYS A 111 -13.34 -0.82 11.61
N LYS A 112 -12.15 -0.60 12.17
CA LYS A 112 -10.87 -0.66 11.45
C LYS A 112 -10.75 -1.91 10.57
N ALA A 113 -11.17 -3.08 11.08
CA ALA A 113 -11.15 -4.34 10.34
C ALA A 113 -12.04 -4.33 9.07
N LYS A 114 -13.03 -3.44 8.99
CA LYS A 114 -13.87 -3.28 7.80
C LYS A 114 -13.25 -2.30 6.81
N LEU A 115 -12.62 -1.23 7.30
CA LEU A 115 -11.97 -0.22 6.46
C LEU A 115 -10.78 -0.77 5.67
N ARG A 116 -10.11 -1.80 6.17
CA ARG A 116 -8.99 -2.47 5.49
C ARG A 116 -9.40 -3.48 4.42
N ALA A 117 -10.69 -3.82 4.31
CA ALA A 117 -11.15 -4.79 3.34
C ALA A 117 -11.15 -4.18 1.93
N HIS A 118 -10.50 -4.86 0.99
CA HIS A 118 -10.35 -4.41 -0.40
C HIS A 118 -11.68 -4.42 -1.14
N SER A 119 -11.95 -3.37 -1.90
CA SER A 119 -13.11 -3.25 -2.77
C SER A 119 -13.04 -4.18 -3.98
N ASP A 120 -14.18 -4.37 -4.64
CA ASP A 120 -14.24 -5.08 -5.91
C ASP A 120 -13.65 -4.20 -7.03
N PHE A 121 -13.91 -2.89 -7.00
CA PHE A 121 -13.47 -1.90 -7.98
C PHE A 121 -12.81 -0.69 -7.32
N MET A 122 -12.10 0.11 -8.12
CA MET A 122 -11.43 1.35 -7.70
C MET A 122 -12.42 2.53 -7.79
N TRP A 123 -13.45 2.51 -6.95
CA TRP A 123 -14.64 3.36 -7.02
C TRP A 123 -14.42 4.81 -6.58
N ASN A 124 -13.42 5.10 -5.75
CA ASN A 124 -13.18 6.44 -5.22
C ASN A 124 -12.09 7.16 -6.04
N THR A 125 -12.49 8.19 -6.77
CA THR A 125 -11.60 8.93 -7.66
C THR A 125 -10.54 9.74 -6.92
N ALA A 126 -10.86 10.31 -5.74
CA ALA A 126 -9.86 11.04 -4.95
C ALA A 126 -8.75 10.11 -4.41
N VAL A 127 -9.10 8.88 -4.01
CA VAL A 127 -8.10 7.86 -3.61
C VAL A 127 -7.30 7.39 -4.82
N ASN A 128 -7.93 7.22 -5.98
CA ASN A 128 -7.24 6.89 -7.23
C ASN A 128 -6.25 7.99 -7.64
N GLU A 129 -6.63 9.26 -7.54
CA GLU A 129 -5.75 10.42 -7.80
C GLU A 129 -4.55 10.40 -6.85
N TRP A 130 -4.76 10.15 -5.56
CA TRP A 130 -3.68 10.00 -4.61
C TRP A 130 -2.72 8.87 -5.01
N ALA A 131 -3.24 7.68 -5.32
CA ALA A 131 -2.42 6.56 -5.76
C ALA A 131 -1.64 6.87 -7.04
N SER A 132 -2.26 7.58 -8.01
CA SER A 132 -1.63 7.93 -9.28
C SER A 132 -0.40 8.83 -9.11
N THR A 133 -0.30 9.59 -8.01
CA THR A 133 0.87 10.45 -7.75
C THR A 133 2.18 9.66 -7.59
N PHE A 134 2.10 8.35 -7.32
CA PHE A 134 3.27 7.48 -7.19
C PHE A 134 3.76 6.90 -8.52
N ARG A 135 3.02 7.06 -9.62
CA ARG A 135 3.34 6.45 -10.95
C ARG A 135 4.70 6.82 -11.50
N LYS A 136 5.21 8.00 -11.13
CA LYS A 136 6.54 8.43 -11.57
C LYS A 136 7.64 7.45 -11.15
N ASP A 137 7.53 6.92 -9.94
CA ASP A 137 8.60 6.15 -9.30
C ASP A 137 8.27 4.67 -9.10
N PHE A 138 6.98 4.28 -9.20
CA PHE A 138 6.51 2.92 -8.91
C PHE A 138 5.71 2.32 -10.07
N ASP A 139 5.77 0.99 -10.18
CA ASP A 139 4.75 0.18 -10.85
C ASP A 139 3.65 -0.12 -9.83
N ILE A 140 2.40 0.29 -10.15
CA ILE A 140 1.28 0.18 -9.22
C ILE A 140 0.53 -1.14 -9.48
N MET A 141 0.54 -2.03 -8.51
CA MET A 141 -0.25 -3.25 -8.50
C MET A 141 -1.59 -2.98 -7.81
N VAL A 142 -2.67 -2.99 -8.59
CA VAL A 142 -4.02 -2.77 -8.10
C VAL A 142 -4.56 -4.04 -7.46
N GLU A 143 -4.83 -3.98 -6.16
CA GLU A 143 -5.39 -5.08 -5.39
C GLU A 143 -6.91 -4.91 -5.21
N ALA A 144 -7.66 -5.35 -6.20
CA ALA A 144 -9.12 -5.35 -6.20
C ALA A 144 -9.67 -6.75 -6.49
N LYS A 145 -10.85 -7.08 -5.97
CA LYS A 145 -11.44 -8.41 -6.15
C LYS A 145 -11.85 -8.69 -7.60
N ALA A 146 -12.22 -7.66 -8.35
CA ALA A 146 -12.56 -7.77 -9.78
C ALA A 146 -11.32 -7.90 -10.69
N LYS A 147 -10.09 -7.94 -10.12
CA LYS A 147 -8.84 -8.17 -10.85
C LYS A 147 -8.63 -7.16 -11.99
N ASN A 148 -8.39 -7.67 -13.22
CA ASN A 148 -8.18 -6.84 -14.41
C ASN A 148 -9.39 -5.95 -14.76
N LEU A 149 -10.60 -6.31 -14.38
CA LEU A 149 -11.78 -5.46 -14.56
C LEU A 149 -11.72 -4.18 -13.72
N ALA A 150 -10.91 -4.17 -12.66
CA ALA A 150 -10.68 -2.99 -11.83
C ALA A 150 -9.38 -2.26 -12.23
N SER A 151 -8.30 -2.98 -12.56
CA SER A 151 -7.01 -2.37 -12.87
C SER A 151 -6.98 -1.68 -14.24
N ILE A 152 -7.62 -2.25 -15.26
CA ILE A 152 -7.66 -1.65 -16.60
C ILE A 152 -8.31 -0.25 -16.58
N PRO A 153 -9.53 -0.04 -16.03
CA PRO A 153 -10.12 1.29 -15.96
C PRO A 153 -9.29 2.29 -15.13
N PHE A 154 -8.61 1.81 -14.10
CA PHE A 154 -7.69 2.67 -13.33
C PHE A 154 -6.51 3.11 -14.18
N GLU A 155 -5.87 2.20 -14.91
CA GLU A 155 -4.76 2.50 -15.80
C GLU A 155 -5.18 3.49 -16.90
N GLU A 156 -6.26 3.21 -17.64
CA GLU A 156 -6.76 4.07 -18.71
C GLU A 156 -7.10 5.49 -18.23
N SER A 157 -7.55 5.65 -16.99
CA SER A 157 -7.92 6.96 -16.42
C SER A 157 -6.71 7.77 -15.95
N TYR A 158 -5.63 7.14 -15.52
CA TYR A 158 -4.50 7.79 -14.84
C TYR A 158 -3.15 7.59 -15.57
N ASP A 159 -3.10 6.90 -16.68
CA ASP A 159 -1.90 6.73 -17.52
C ASP A 159 -1.81 7.83 -18.59
N LYS A 160 -1.62 9.09 -18.13
CA LYS A 160 -1.48 10.26 -19.00
C LYS A 160 -0.18 10.98 -18.75
#